data_979bc5b1eba751b428f3a5da206ea959
#
_entry.id   979bc5b1eba751b428f3a5da206ea959
#
_cell.length_a   1.000
_cell.length_b   1.000
_cell.length_c   1.000
_cell.angle_alpha   90.00
_cell.angle_beta   90.00
_cell.angle_gamma   90.00
#
_symmetry.space_group_name_H-M   'P 1'
#
loop_
_entity.id
_entity.type
_entity.pdbx_description
1 polymer ?
#
loop_
_entity_poly.entity_id
_entity_poly.type
_entity_poly.pdbx_seq_one_letter_code
_entity_poly.pdbx_strand_id
1 'polypeptide(L)'
;MVDEYTVKGKRVMVLGEGRLINLAAAEGHPASVMDMSFANQALAAELIAKEYKTLTKSVHRLPLAVDQEIARLKLQSMGIAIDTLTPEQVQYLGSWDAGT
;
A
#
# COMPACT_ATOMS: atom_id res chain seq x y z
N MET A 1 8.99 7.72 25.16
CA MET A 1 9.48 6.33 25.12
C MET A 1 10.79 6.27 24.32
N VAL A 2 11.91 6.51 25.02
CA VAL A 2 13.25 6.38 24.45
C VAL A 2 14.10 5.70 25.52
N ASP A 3 14.65 4.55 25.18
CA ASP A 3 15.54 3.79 26.05
C ASP A 3 16.98 3.97 25.57
N GLU A 4 17.91 4.07 26.52
CA GLU A 4 19.32 4.17 26.22
C GLU A 4 20.01 2.85 26.53
N TYR A 5 20.76 2.33 25.59
CA TYR A 5 21.58 1.12 25.72
C TYR A 5 23.05 1.46 25.50
N THR A 6 23.92 0.83 26.27
CA THR A 6 25.37 0.88 26.03
C THR A 6 25.84 -0.41 25.41
N VAL A 7 26.30 -0.37 24.17
CA VAL A 7 26.80 -1.53 23.44
C VAL A 7 28.23 -1.28 23.02
N LYS A 8 29.16 -2.09 23.55
CA LYS A 8 30.61 -1.99 23.26
C LYS A 8 31.13 -0.53 23.50
N GLY A 9 30.69 0.08 24.58
CA GLY A 9 31.09 1.45 24.95
C GLY A 9 30.44 2.58 24.13
N LYS A 10 29.52 2.26 23.21
CA LYS A 10 28.74 3.26 22.43
C LYS A 10 27.33 3.33 22.96
N ARG A 11 26.81 4.55 23.05
CA ARG A 11 25.42 4.80 23.43
C ARG A 11 24.51 4.65 22.21
N VAL A 12 23.43 3.89 22.35
CA VAL A 12 22.41 3.65 21.33
C VAL A 12 21.06 4.02 21.93
N MET A 13 20.34 4.92 21.28
CA MET A 13 18.97 5.29 21.65
C MET A 13 17.97 4.43 20.86
N VAL A 14 17.07 3.77 21.57
CA VAL A 14 16.02 2.93 20.98
C VAL A 14 14.68 3.60 21.23
N LEU A 15 13.95 3.89 20.17
CA LEU A 15 12.62 4.48 20.22
C LEU A 15 11.56 3.36 20.34
N GLY A 16 10.56 3.57 21.21
CA GLY A 16 9.38 2.71 21.35
C GLY A 16 9.73 1.25 21.65
N GLU A 17 10.83 1.00 22.40
CA GLU A 17 11.31 -0.36 22.70
C GLU A 17 11.61 -1.22 21.45
N GLY A 18 11.96 -0.58 20.34
CA GLY A 18 12.17 -1.26 19.05
C GLY A 18 10.90 -1.71 18.34
N ARG A 19 9.73 -1.29 18.82
CA ARG A 19 8.43 -1.57 18.18
C ARG A 19 8.18 -0.65 16.99
N LEU A 20 7.11 -0.92 16.25
CA LEU A 20 6.66 -0.11 15.11
C LEU A 20 6.24 1.29 15.61
N ILE A 21 7.08 2.29 15.36
CA ILE A 21 7.00 3.61 15.99
C ILE A 21 5.69 4.34 15.71
N ASN A 22 5.17 4.25 14.49
CA ASN A 22 3.91 4.89 14.10
C ASN A 22 2.69 4.36 14.87
N LEU A 23 2.77 3.13 15.40
CA LEU A 23 1.72 2.52 16.21
C LEU A 23 2.02 2.59 17.70
N ALA A 24 3.29 2.49 18.10
CA ALA A 24 3.69 2.43 19.51
C ALA A 24 3.85 3.80 20.15
N ALA A 25 4.22 4.82 19.40
CA ALA A 25 4.58 6.15 19.92
C ALA A 25 4.10 7.32 19.03
N ALA A 26 3.17 7.06 18.09
CA ALA A 26 2.53 8.06 17.24
C ALA A 26 1.05 7.73 17.03
N GLU A 27 0.35 8.52 16.21
CA GLU A 27 -1.10 8.41 15.99
C GLU A 27 -1.50 7.33 14.97
N GLY A 28 -0.53 6.65 14.37
CA GLY A 28 -0.77 5.67 13.30
C GLY A 28 -0.95 6.34 11.93
N HIS A 29 -1.68 5.67 11.04
CA HIS A 29 -1.95 6.18 9.70
C HIS A 29 -3.25 7.00 9.67
N PRO A 30 -3.30 8.06 8.85
CA PRO A 30 -4.55 8.80 8.63
C PRO A 30 -5.67 7.91 8.10
N ALA A 31 -6.91 8.17 8.52
CA ALA A 31 -8.08 7.42 8.07
C ALA A 31 -8.23 7.41 6.54
N SER A 32 -7.89 8.50 5.87
CA SER A 32 -7.94 8.62 4.41
C SER A 32 -6.98 7.67 3.68
N VAL A 33 -5.88 7.26 4.32
CA VAL A 33 -4.93 6.27 3.79
C VAL A 33 -5.42 4.86 4.10
N MET A 34 -5.89 4.62 5.33
CA MET A 34 -6.38 3.31 5.76
C MET A 34 -7.65 2.88 5.03
N ASP A 35 -8.47 3.82 4.59
CA ASP A 35 -9.66 3.59 3.77
C ASP A 35 -9.34 2.74 2.53
N MET A 36 -8.30 3.07 1.78
CA MET A 36 -7.86 2.28 0.61
C MET A 36 -7.37 0.89 0.98
N SER A 37 -6.66 0.77 2.11
CA SER A 37 -6.19 -0.53 2.61
C SER A 37 -7.35 -1.43 3.01
N PHE A 38 -8.37 -0.90 3.67
CA PHE A 38 -9.57 -1.66 4.05
C PHE A 38 -10.43 -2.01 2.84
N ALA A 39 -10.52 -1.14 1.84
CA ALA A 39 -11.19 -1.46 0.58
C ALA A 39 -10.52 -2.64 -0.13
N ASN A 40 -9.18 -2.66 -0.21
CA ASN A 40 -8.41 -3.79 -0.74
C ASN A 40 -8.68 -5.08 0.05
N GLN A 41 -8.70 -5.02 1.37
CA GLN A 41 -8.98 -6.18 2.22
C GLN A 41 -10.40 -6.72 1.99
N ALA A 42 -11.41 -5.84 1.89
CA ALA A 42 -12.80 -6.22 1.65
C ALA A 42 -12.95 -6.90 0.29
N LEU A 43 -12.38 -6.35 -0.76
CA LEU A 43 -12.46 -6.92 -2.11
C LEU A 43 -11.63 -8.22 -2.24
N ALA A 44 -10.52 -8.32 -1.52
CA ALA A 44 -9.78 -9.59 -1.44
C ALA A 44 -10.60 -10.69 -0.74
N ALA A 45 -11.30 -10.35 0.34
CA ALA A 45 -12.19 -11.30 1.02
C ALA A 45 -13.36 -11.72 0.11
N GLU A 46 -13.94 -10.78 -0.65
CA GLU A 46 -14.96 -11.08 -1.65
C GLU A 46 -14.44 -12.02 -2.74
N LEU A 47 -13.25 -11.76 -3.27
CA LEU A 47 -12.59 -12.61 -4.28
C LEU A 47 -12.43 -14.04 -3.74
N ILE A 48 -11.90 -14.18 -2.52
CA ILE A 48 -11.74 -15.48 -1.88
C ILE A 48 -13.09 -16.18 -1.72
N ALA A 49 -14.11 -15.48 -1.23
CA ALA A 49 -15.44 -16.05 -1.05
C ALA A 49 -16.07 -16.56 -2.35
N LYS A 50 -15.81 -15.87 -3.46
CA LYS A 50 -16.32 -16.26 -4.79
C LYS A 50 -15.50 -17.37 -5.45
N GLU A 51 -14.18 -17.34 -5.30
CA GLU A 51 -13.25 -18.13 -6.12
C GLU A 51 -12.46 -19.20 -5.34
N TYR A 52 -12.69 -19.39 -4.04
CA TYR A 52 -11.89 -20.29 -3.19
C TYR A 52 -11.74 -21.72 -3.75
N LYS A 53 -12.72 -22.20 -4.53
CA LYS A 53 -12.71 -23.55 -5.12
C LYS A 53 -11.71 -23.68 -6.28
N THR A 54 -11.37 -22.59 -6.94
CA THR A 54 -10.46 -22.54 -8.09
C THR A 54 -9.08 -22.07 -7.73
N LEU A 55 -8.91 -21.43 -6.56
CA LEU A 55 -7.62 -20.96 -6.08
C LEU A 55 -6.71 -22.12 -5.68
N THR A 56 -5.50 -22.11 -6.19
CA THR A 56 -4.46 -23.07 -5.81
C THR A 56 -3.90 -22.76 -4.42
N LYS A 57 -3.22 -23.72 -3.78
CA LYS A 57 -2.53 -23.51 -2.49
C LYS A 57 -1.21 -22.74 -2.72
N SER A 58 -1.32 -21.46 -3.02
CA SER A 58 -0.18 -20.57 -3.30
C SER A 58 -0.51 -19.13 -2.87
N VAL A 59 0.49 -18.26 -2.94
CA VAL A 59 0.28 -16.82 -2.73
C VAL A 59 -0.35 -16.24 -3.99
N HIS A 60 -1.51 -15.61 -3.83
CA HIS A 60 -2.22 -14.90 -4.89
C HIS A 60 -2.10 -13.40 -4.69
N ARG A 61 -2.01 -12.66 -5.78
CA ARG A 61 -2.10 -11.20 -5.78
C ARG A 61 -3.51 -10.79 -6.16
N LEU A 62 -3.99 -9.73 -5.54
CA LEU A 62 -5.23 -9.08 -5.98
C LEU A 62 -5.03 -8.57 -7.42
N PRO A 63 -6.02 -8.75 -8.31
CA PRO A 63 -5.93 -8.22 -9.67
C PRO A 63 -5.67 -6.72 -9.68
N LEU A 64 -4.75 -6.27 -10.53
CA LEU A 64 -4.38 -4.85 -10.64
C LEU A 64 -5.60 -3.94 -10.92
N ALA A 65 -6.56 -4.45 -11.69
CA ALA A 65 -7.79 -3.72 -11.99
C ALA A 65 -8.60 -3.36 -10.74
N VAL A 66 -8.57 -4.20 -9.70
CA VAL A 66 -9.24 -3.94 -8.42
C VAL A 66 -8.56 -2.78 -7.69
N ASP A 67 -7.24 -2.81 -7.63
CA ASP A 67 -6.45 -1.75 -6.98
C ASP A 67 -6.63 -0.39 -7.70
N GLN A 68 -6.61 -0.42 -9.03
CA GLN A 68 -6.86 0.76 -9.87
C GLN A 68 -8.28 1.33 -9.65
N GLU A 69 -9.29 0.47 -9.53
CA GLU A 69 -10.67 0.92 -9.28
C GLU A 69 -10.81 1.55 -7.89
N ILE A 70 -10.17 1.00 -6.86
CA ILE A 70 -10.14 1.61 -5.52
C ILE A 70 -9.50 3.00 -5.58
N ALA A 71 -8.36 3.13 -6.26
CA ALA A 71 -7.68 4.42 -6.43
C ALA A 71 -8.56 5.42 -7.18
N ARG A 72 -9.22 4.99 -8.26
CA ARG A 72 -10.15 5.82 -9.03
C ARG A 72 -11.32 6.33 -8.18
N LEU A 73 -11.95 5.44 -7.41
CA LEU A 73 -13.05 5.80 -6.52
C LEU A 73 -12.61 6.75 -5.42
N LYS A 74 -11.41 6.54 -4.88
CA LYS A 74 -10.83 7.44 -3.87
C LYS A 74 -10.62 8.84 -4.42
N LEU A 75 -9.99 8.98 -5.58
CA LEU A 75 -9.78 10.26 -6.24
C LEU A 75 -11.12 10.95 -6.55
N GLN A 76 -12.09 10.21 -7.07
CA GLN A 76 -13.41 10.71 -7.34
C GLN A 76 -14.09 11.25 -6.08
N SER A 77 -13.97 10.55 -4.95
CA SER A 77 -14.53 10.98 -3.66
C SER A 77 -13.91 12.30 -3.15
N MET A 78 -12.68 12.57 -3.57
CA MET A 78 -11.94 13.80 -3.24
C MET A 78 -12.16 14.93 -4.28
N GLY A 79 -12.97 14.69 -5.32
CA GLY A 79 -13.18 15.64 -6.41
C GLY A 79 -11.96 15.80 -7.33
N ILE A 80 -11.05 14.82 -7.33
CA ILE A 80 -9.83 14.84 -8.15
C ILE A 80 -10.06 13.99 -9.40
N ALA A 81 -9.80 14.58 -10.57
CA ALA A 81 -9.72 13.88 -11.84
C ALA A 81 -8.25 13.71 -12.25
N ILE A 82 -7.91 12.54 -12.78
CA ILE A 82 -6.60 12.29 -13.38
C ILE A 82 -6.75 12.11 -14.88
N ASP A 83 -5.70 12.46 -15.62
CA ASP A 83 -5.66 12.32 -17.07
C ASP A 83 -5.70 10.84 -17.49
N THR A 84 -6.23 10.63 -18.69
CA THR A 84 -6.10 9.34 -19.37
C THR A 84 -4.86 9.40 -20.26
N LEU A 85 -3.94 8.45 -20.05
CA LEU A 85 -2.74 8.38 -20.87
C LEU A 85 -3.08 8.14 -22.34
N THR A 86 -2.39 8.85 -23.24
CA THR A 86 -2.46 8.55 -24.66
C THR A 86 -1.73 7.23 -24.97
N PRO A 87 -2.01 6.58 -26.11
CA PRO A 87 -1.28 5.39 -26.50
C PRO A 87 0.24 5.58 -26.53
N GLU A 88 0.71 6.74 -26.96
CA GLU A 88 2.13 7.09 -27.00
C GLU A 88 2.72 7.19 -25.59
N GLN A 89 1.99 7.77 -24.64
CA GLN A 89 2.41 7.85 -23.23
C GLN A 89 2.47 6.46 -22.58
N VAL A 90 1.49 5.59 -22.87
CA VAL A 90 1.51 4.20 -22.39
C VAL A 90 2.71 3.45 -22.93
N GLN A 91 3.00 3.61 -24.23
CA GLN A 91 4.18 3.00 -24.88
C GLN A 91 5.47 3.52 -24.25
N TYR A 92 5.59 4.83 -24.03
CA TYR A 92 6.75 5.46 -23.40
C TYR A 92 7.02 4.91 -22.00
N LEU A 93 5.97 4.83 -21.15
CA LEU A 93 6.09 4.31 -19.78
C LEU A 93 6.39 2.81 -19.71
N GLY A 94 6.01 2.05 -20.75
CA GLY A 94 6.29 0.61 -20.86
C GLY A 94 7.62 0.29 -21.50
N SER A 95 8.33 1.28 -22.03
CA SER A 95 9.58 1.14 -22.77
C SER A 95 10.74 1.65 -21.92
N TRP A 96 11.77 0.85 -21.76
CA TRP A 96 13.01 1.26 -21.08
C TRP A 96 13.98 2.02 -22.02
N ASP A 97 13.75 1.95 -23.33
CA ASP A 97 14.58 2.59 -24.34
C ASP A 97 14.24 4.08 -24.58
N ALA A 98 13.09 4.53 -24.12
CA ALA A 98 12.52 5.84 -24.47
C ALA A 98 12.62 6.87 -23.33
N GLY A 99 13.66 6.87 -22.57
CA GLY A 99 13.80 7.86 -21.53
C GLY A 99 15.20 7.87 -20.93
N THR A 100 15.97 8.80 -21.32
CA THR A 100 17.19 9.21 -20.61
C THR A 100 16.95 10.51 -19.90
#